data_ab2b8a05a822f75076ba8eedc2f2ccc2
#
_entry.id   ab2b8a05a822f75076ba8eedc2f2ccc2
#
_cell.length_a   1.000
_cell.length_b   1.000
_cell.length_c   1.000
_cell.angle_alpha   90.00
_cell.angle_beta   90.00
_cell.angle_gamma   90.00
#
_symmetry.space_group_name_H-M   'P 1'
#
loop_
_entity.id
_entity.type
_entity.pdbx_description
1 polymer ?
#
loop_
_entity_poly.entity_id
_entity_poly.type
_entity_poly.pdbx_seq_one_letter_code
_entity_poly.pdbx_strand_id
1 'polypeptide(L)'
;LDDFPGLSTVYLRLPWAFVQPGEDEYNWEVLDTPAQRWIQAGKRVAFRITATENWMQSGTPEWVFRSGAKFYEVNGYKEPEYDDPVFLQKLDAFLERMARRYDGNPNVAFIDIGHFGMWGEGHTVLTTPVHGKKWGLETQKRIIDLYCKHFRRTQLVISDDFAGHDAPVVHSPIIDYALSKGVSLRDDSILVQ
;
A
#
# COMPACT_ATOMS: atom_id res chain seq x y z
N LEU A 1 26.25 8.33 0.24
CA LEU A 1 25.83 6.97 -0.18
C LEU A 1 26.91 5.92 0.07
N ASP A 2 28.18 6.35 0.15
CA ASP A 2 29.31 5.47 0.45
C ASP A 2 29.32 4.97 1.90
N ASP A 3 28.54 5.63 2.78
CA ASP A 3 28.37 5.24 4.18
C ASP A 3 27.51 3.96 4.37
N PHE A 4 26.83 3.50 3.31
CA PHE A 4 26.00 2.31 3.33
C PHE A 4 26.31 1.37 2.16
N PRO A 5 27.46 0.70 2.16
CA PRO A 5 27.91 -0.11 1.03
C PRO A 5 26.99 -1.30 0.70
N GLY A 6 26.21 -1.77 1.68
CA GLY A 6 25.23 -2.84 1.49
C GLY A 6 23.87 -2.39 0.94
N LEU A 7 23.63 -1.09 0.78
CA LEU A 7 22.34 -0.59 0.29
C LEU A 7 22.16 -0.93 -1.20
N SER A 8 21.22 -1.82 -1.50
CA SER A 8 20.89 -2.25 -2.87
C SER A 8 19.55 -1.73 -3.35
N THR A 9 18.60 -1.51 -2.44
CA THR A 9 17.22 -1.09 -2.75
C THR A 9 16.80 0.05 -1.84
N VAL A 10 16.16 1.06 -2.42
CA VAL A 10 15.59 2.21 -1.69
C VAL A 10 14.08 2.10 -1.70
N TYR A 11 13.48 2.24 -0.54
CA TYR A 11 12.05 2.13 -0.33
C TYR A 11 11.40 3.50 -0.30
N LEU A 12 10.43 3.74 -1.20
CA LEU A 12 9.71 5.00 -1.35
C LEU A 12 8.24 4.77 -0.98
N ARG A 13 7.80 5.42 0.11
CA ARG A 13 6.41 5.39 0.58
C ARG A 13 5.77 6.76 0.42
N LEU A 14 4.60 6.80 -0.23
CA LEU A 14 3.82 8.01 -0.43
C LEU A 14 2.31 7.74 -0.32
N PRO A 15 1.52 8.72 0.17
CA PRO A 15 0.06 8.66 0.11
C PRO A 15 -0.47 8.67 -1.32
N TRP A 16 -1.54 7.94 -1.56
CA TRP A 16 -2.23 7.94 -2.87
C TRP A 16 -2.63 9.35 -3.32
N ALA A 17 -3.08 10.19 -2.36
CA ALA A 17 -3.47 11.57 -2.64
C ALA A 17 -2.37 12.42 -3.30
N PHE A 18 -1.09 12.11 -3.08
CA PHE A 18 0.01 12.83 -3.72
C PHE A 18 0.28 12.34 -5.14
N VAL A 19 0.05 11.06 -5.41
CA VAL A 19 0.28 10.45 -6.72
C VAL A 19 -0.87 10.73 -7.67
N GLN A 20 -2.12 10.77 -7.15
CA GLN A 20 -3.32 11.02 -7.94
C GLN A 20 -4.20 12.08 -7.26
N PRO A 21 -3.85 13.37 -7.36
CA PRO A 21 -4.59 14.46 -6.73
C PRO A 21 -6.00 14.69 -7.33
N GLY A 22 -6.24 14.28 -8.57
CA GLY A 22 -7.52 14.33 -9.27
C GLY A 22 -7.84 13.00 -9.96
N GLU A 23 -9.10 12.76 -10.34
CA GLU A 23 -9.54 11.50 -10.95
C GLU A 23 -8.74 11.14 -12.21
N ASP A 24 -8.51 12.13 -13.08
CA ASP A 24 -7.73 11.97 -14.32
C ASP A 24 -6.35 12.63 -14.23
N GLU A 25 -5.94 13.05 -13.04
CA GLU A 25 -4.69 13.76 -12.81
C GLU A 25 -3.70 12.88 -12.04
N TYR A 26 -2.54 12.64 -12.64
CA TYR A 26 -1.48 11.82 -12.05
C TYR A 26 -0.17 12.61 -11.94
N ASN A 27 0.31 12.76 -10.74
CA ASN A 27 1.60 13.37 -10.43
C ASN A 27 2.66 12.28 -10.20
N TRP A 28 3.05 11.57 -11.27
CA TRP A 28 4.06 10.52 -11.18
C TRP A 28 5.44 11.03 -10.78
N GLU A 29 5.71 12.31 -10.97
CA GLU A 29 7.01 12.92 -10.66
C GLU A 29 7.37 12.81 -9.17
N VAL A 30 6.39 12.74 -8.28
CA VAL A 30 6.63 12.55 -6.84
C VAL A 30 7.28 11.19 -6.53
N LEU A 31 7.10 10.20 -7.41
CA LEU A 31 7.77 8.90 -7.35
C LEU A 31 8.99 8.85 -8.26
N ASP A 32 8.84 9.29 -9.51
CA ASP A 32 9.87 9.12 -10.55
C ASP A 32 11.12 9.94 -10.25
N THR A 33 10.98 11.17 -9.79
CA THR A 33 12.14 12.04 -9.54
C THR A 33 13.06 11.46 -8.47
N PRO A 34 12.58 11.09 -7.26
CA PRO A 34 13.46 10.44 -6.28
C PRO A 34 13.93 9.06 -6.75
N ALA A 35 13.08 8.29 -7.45
CA ALA A 35 13.46 6.98 -7.97
C ALA A 35 14.66 7.09 -8.95
N GLN A 36 14.61 8.01 -9.90
CA GLN A 36 15.66 8.21 -10.89
C GLN A 36 17.01 8.56 -10.25
N ARG A 37 17.01 9.37 -9.19
CA ARG A 37 18.26 9.68 -8.45
C ARG A 37 18.93 8.43 -7.90
N TRP A 38 18.14 7.51 -7.34
CA TRP A 38 18.66 6.27 -6.78
C TRP A 38 19.07 5.27 -7.86
N ILE A 39 18.29 5.18 -8.94
CA ILE A 39 18.60 4.32 -10.09
C ILE A 39 19.93 4.77 -10.74
N GLN A 40 20.13 6.07 -10.92
CA GLN A 40 21.40 6.63 -11.42
C GLN A 40 22.59 6.35 -10.49
N ALA A 41 22.32 6.19 -9.19
CA ALA A 41 23.33 5.75 -8.21
C ALA A 41 23.49 4.22 -8.15
N GLY A 42 22.95 3.47 -9.13
CA GLY A 42 23.06 2.02 -9.22
C GLY A 42 22.20 1.23 -8.23
N LYS A 43 21.15 1.85 -7.68
CA LYS A 43 20.22 1.20 -6.74
C LYS A 43 18.93 0.81 -7.44
N ARG A 44 18.21 -0.17 -6.88
CA ARG A 44 16.81 -0.44 -7.23
C ARG A 44 15.90 0.36 -6.31
N VAL A 45 14.65 0.49 -6.71
CA VAL A 45 13.62 1.14 -5.89
C VAL A 45 12.48 0.19 -5.60
N ALA A 46 11.78 0.43 -4.50
CA ALA A 46 10.53 -0.24 -4.15
C ALA A 46 9.49 0.81 -3.80
N PHE A 47 8.22 0.54 -4.09
CA PHE A 47 7.14 1.50 -3.87
C PHE A 47 6.08 0.94 -2.94
N ARG A 48 5.63 1.77 -1.99
CA ARG A 48 4.39 1.58 -1.23
C ARG A 48 3.54 2.84 -1.37
N ILE A 49 2.33 2.69 -1.88
CA ILE A 49 1.34 3.76 -1.93
C ILE A 49 0.27 3.45 -0.89
N THR A 50 -0.01 4.43 -0.02
CA THR A 50 -0.86 4.23 1.15
C THR A 50 -2.21 4.94 1.00
N ALA A 51 -3.27 4.32 1.55
CA ALA A 51 -4.60 4.91 1.62
C ALA A 51 -4.84 5.69 2.92
N THR A 52 -4.10 5.36 3.99
CA THR A 52 -4.31 5.93 5.32
C THR A 52 -2.97 6.23 5.98
N GLU A 53 -2.84 7.46 6.50
CA GLU A 53 -1.67 7.96 7.21
C GLU A 53 -2.11 8.73 8.46
N ASN A 54 -1.25 8.81 9.48
CA ASN A 54 -1.56 9.51 10.72
C ASN A 54 -0.98 10.93 10.83
N TRP A 55 -0.26 11.39 9.82
CA TRP A 55 0.36 12.72 9.75
C TRP A 55 -0.33 13.67 8.76
N MET A 56 -1.37 13.20 8.08
CA MET A 56 -2.20 13.97 7.18
C MET A 56 -3.66 13.56 7.30
N GLN A 57 -4.59 14.43 6.91
CA GLN A 57 -6.01 14.20 7.07
C GLN A 57 -6.51 12.96 6.30
N SER A 58 -5.97 12.72 5.09
CA SER A 58 -6.33 11.56 4.27
C SER A 58 -5.19 11.15 3.35
N GLY A 59 -4.81 9.88 3.38
CA GLY A 59 -3.92 9.28 2.38
C GLY A 59 -4.66 8.94 1.09
N THR A 60 -5.98 8.68 1.17
CA THR A 60 -6.87 8.53 0.02
C THR A 60 -7.22 9.91 -0.55
N PRO A 61 -7.19 10.11 -1.88
CA PRO A 61 -7.54 11.39 -2.48
C PRO A 61 -8.98 11.81 -2.18
N GLU A 62 -9.20 13.09 -1.89
CA GLU A 62 -10.53 13.63 -1.58
C GLU A 62 -11.54 13.44 -2.73
N TRP A 63 -11.08 13.40 -3.98
CA TRP A 63 -11.98 13.16 -5.11
C TRP A 63 -12.60 11.75 -5.07
N VAL A 64 -11.92 10.75 -4.50
CA VAL A 64 -12.44 9.39 -4.30
C VAL A 64 -13.68 9.43 -3.41
N PHE A 65 -13.61 10.16 -2.29
CA PHE A 65 -14.76 10.34 -1.39
C PHE A 65 -15.87 11.18 -2.03
N ARG A 66 -15.52 12.23 -2.76
CA ARG A 66 -16.50 13.01 -3.53
C ARG A 66 -17.19 12.19 -4.63
N SER A 67 -16.56 11.13 -5.12
CA SER A 67 -17.17 10.18 -6.06
C SER A 67 -18.14 9.19 -5.38
N GLY A 68 -18.31 9.27 -4.05
CA GLY A 68 -19.27 8.48 -3.30
C GLY A 68 -18.66 7.34 -2.47
N ALA A 69 -17.32 7.19 -2.45
CA ALA A 69 -16.68 6.23 -1.55
C ALA A 69 -16.91 6.63 -0.09
N LYS A 70 -17.25 5.65 0.73
CA LYS A 70 -17.47 5.85 2.16
C LYS A 70 -16.15 5.89 2.92
N PHE A 71 -16.16 6.58 4.05
CA PHE A 71 -15.03 6.65 4.96
C PHE A 71 -15.49 6.80 6.42
N TYR A 72 -14.59 6.51 7.33
CA TYR A 72 -14.69 6.83 8.75
C TYR A 72 -13.78 8.00 9.07
N GLU A 73 -14.25 8.91 9.92
CA GLU A 73 -13.44 10.00 10.44
C GLU A 73 -13.10 9.75 11.91
N VAL A 74 -11.81 9.74 12.22
CA VAL A 74 -11.30 9.50 13.57
C VAL A 74 -10.22 10.53 13.87
N ASN A 75 -10.43 11.38 14.86
CA ASN A 75 -9.46 12.40 15.29
C ASN A 75 -8.96 13.31 14.14
N GLY A 76 -9.84 13.63 13.17
CA GLY A 76 -9.52 14.45 12.01
C GLY A 76 -8.83 13.68 10.87
N TYR A 77 -8.64 12.39 10.99
CA TYR A 77 -8.13 11.52 9.92
C TYR A 77 -9.28 10.78 9.24
N LYS A 78 -9.19 10.64 7.92
CA LYS A 78 -10.13 9.86 7.13
C LYS A 78 -9.52 8.51 6.79
N GLU A 79 -10.19 7.46 7.17
CA GLU A 79 -9.89 6.08 6.79
C GLU A 79 -10.99 5.56 5.86
N PRO A 80 -10.69 5.07 4.64
CA PRO A 80 -11.72 4.61 3.73
C PRO A 80 -12.44 3.38 4.28
N GLU A 81 -13.71 3.20 3.91
CA GLU A 81 -14.39 1.93 4.04
C GLU A 81 -13.80 0.98 2.99
N TYR A 82 -12.87 0.10 3.40
CA TYR A 82 -12.10 -0.75 2.48
C TYR A 82 -12.95 -1.76 1.70
N ASP A 83 -14.21 -2.01 2.14
CA ASP A 83 -15.19 -2.84 1.43
C ASP A 83 -16.09 -2.04 0.48
N ASP A 84 -15.99 -0.72 0.49
CA ASP A 84 -16.86 0.12 -0.32
C ASP A 84 -16.60 -0.11 -1.81
N PRO A 85 -17.67 -0.39 -2.60
CA PRO A 85 -17.51 -0.68 -4.03
C PRO A 85 -16.88 0.45 -4.85
N VAL A 86 -17.17 1.72 -4.46
CA VAL A 86 -16.61 2.89 -5.16
C VAL A 86 -15.12 3.01 -4.85
N PHE A 87 -14.73 2.85 -3.57
CA PHE A 87 -13.31 2.81 -3.19
C PHE A 87 -12.56 1.73 -3.97
N LEU A 88 -13.06 0.50 -3.97
CA LEU A 88 -12.42 -0.62 -4.67
C LEU A 88 -12.34 -0.39 -6.18
N GLN A 89 -13.37 0.19 -6.81
CA GLN A 89 -13.35 0.53 -8.23
C GLN A 89 -12.28 1.60 -8.55
N LYS A 90 -12.16 2.65 -7.71
CA LYS A 90 -11.15 3.69 -7.93
C LYS A 90 -9.74 3.17 -7.67
N LEU A 91 -9.58 2.31 -6.67
CA LEU A 91 -8.32 1.63 -6.41
C LEU A 91 -7.91 0.71 -7.57
N ASP A 92 -8.84 -0.07 -8.12
CA ASP A 92 -8.60 -0.94 -9.27
C ASP A 92 -8.06 -0.14 -10.47
N ALA A 93 -8.70 1.01 -10.78
CA ALA A 93 -8.26 1.91 -11.85
C ALA A 93 -6.88 2.52 -11.57
N PHE A 94 -6.61 2.92 -10.33
CA PHE A 94 -5.29 3.44 -9.93
C PHE A 94 -4.20 2.39 -10.11
N LEU A 95 -4.43 1.17 -9.61
CA LEU A 95 -3.46 0.07 -9.71
C LEU A 95 -3.20 -0.33 -11.15
N GLU A 96 -4.20 -0.29 -12.03
CA GLU A 96 -4.01 -0.49 -13.47
C GLU A 96 -3.01 0.54 -14.06
N ARG A 97 -3.19 1.83 -13.74
CA ARG A 97 -2.28 2.89 -14.20
C ARG A 97 -0.88 2.74 -13.64
N MET A 98 -0.78 2.42 -12.35
CA MET A 98 0.49 2.19 -11.68
C MET A 98 1.24 1.00 -12.29
N ALA A 99 0.54 -0.11 -12.55
CA ALA A 99 1.14 -1.29 -13.15
C ALA A 99 1.59 -1.05 -14.60
N ARG A 100 0.82 -0.34 -15.40
CA ARG A 100 1.26 0.05 -16.76
C ARG A 100 2.60 0.80 -16.76
N ARG A 101 2.91 1.52 -15.67
CA ARG A 101 4.13 2.29 -15.55
C ARG A 101 5.30 1.50 -14.96
N TYR A 102 5.05 0.65 -13.98
CA TYR A 102 6.09 0.05 -13.16
C TYR A 102 6.19 -1.47 -13.25
N ASP A 103 5.14 -2.20 -13.71
CA ASP A 103 5.19 -3.65 -13.74
C ASP A 103 6.22 -4.19 -14.74
N GLY A 104 7.17 -4.96 -14.23
CA GLY A 104 8.27 -5.53 -14.99
C GLY A 104 9.42 -4.56 -15.29
N ASN A 105 9.43 -3.36 -14.67
CA ASN A 105 10.59 -2.48 -14.75
C ASN A 105 11.75 -3.09 -13.93
N PRO A 106 12.92 -3.37 -14.54
CA PRO A 106 14.03 -4.04 -13.86
C PRO A 106 14.61 -3.24 -12.69
N ASN A 107 14.40 -1.92 -12.68
CA ASN A 107 14.85 -1.04 -11.60
C ASN A 107 13.87 -1.02 -10.40
N VAL A 108 12.65 -1.59 -10.55
CA VAL A 108 11.70 -1.74 -9.46
C VAL A 108 11.87 -3.11 -8.83
N ALA A 109 12.32 -3.14 -7.58
CA ALA A 109 12.60 -4.38 -6.86
C ALA A 109 11.31 -5.11 -6.49
N PHE A 110 10.34 -4.37 -5.94
CA PHE A 110 9.04 -4.87 -5.56
C PHE A 110 8.02 -3.74 -5.39
N ILE A 111 6.74 -4.11 -5.37
CA ILE A 111 5.62 -3.25 -4.99
C ILE A 111 5.05 -3.79 -3.69
N ASP A 112 4.92 -2.93 -2.69
CA ASP A 112 4.32 -3.26 -1.41
C ASP A 112 2.82 -2.95 -1.41
N ILE A 113 2.00 -3.88 -0.93
CA ILE A 113 0.55 -3.77 -0.86
C ILE A 113 0.18 -2.81 0.26
N GLY A 114 -0.03 -1.53 -0.09
CA GLY A 114 -0.14 -0.42 0.86
C GLY A 114 -1.53 0.20 1.04
N HIS A 115 -2.58 -0.30 0.37
CA HIS A 115 -3.90 0.34 0.40
C HIS A 115 -4.87 -0.24 1.46
N PHE A 116 -4.35 -0.91 2.48
CA PHE A 116 -5.16 -1.40 3.59
C PHE A 116 -4.50 -1.08 4.93
N GLY A 117 -5.28 -0.43 5.80
CA GLY A 117 -4.87 -0.05 7.14
C GLY A 117 -3.94 1.17 7.21
N MET A 118 -3.61 1.57 8.43
CA MET A 118 -2.68 2.67 8.71
C MET A 118 -1.31 2.34 8.11
N TRP A 119 -0.71 3.32 7.47
CA TRP A 119 0.59 3.22 6.78
C TRP A 119 0.67 2.15 5.69
N GLY A 120 -0.48 1.52 5.37
CA GLY A 120 -0.52 0.37 4.46
C GLY A 120 0.02 -0.92 5.08
N GLU A 121 -0.09 -1.08 6.40
CA GLU A 121 0.45 -2.20 7.17
C GLU A 121 -0.63 -3.10 7.79
N GLY A 122 -1.89 -2.94 7.38
CA GLY A 122 -2.98 -3.75 7.92
C GLY A 122 -3.57 -3.24 9.24
N HIS A 123 -2.98 -2.24 9.88
CA HIS A 123 -3.45 -1.70 11.14
C HIS A 123 -4.78 -0.95 10.99
N THR A 124 -5.82 -1.38 11.68
CA THR A 124 -7.13 -0.71 11.72
C THR A 124 -7.39 -0.08 13.10
N VAL A 125 -6.31 0.29 13.78
CA VAL A 125 -6.31 0.75 15.18
C VAL A 125 -7.05 2.06 15.42
N LEU A 126 -7.24 2.90 14.40
CA LEU A 126 -8.01 4.13 14.54
C LEU A 126 -9.51 3.84 14.49
N THR A 127 -9.97 3.14 13.47
CA THR A 127 -11.40 2.95 13.20
C THR A 127 -12.02 1.88 14.07
N THR A 128 -11.32 0.79 14.33
CA THR A 128 -11.85 -0.33 15.12
C THR A 128 -12.24 0.08 16.55
N PRO A 129 -11.42 0.82 17.32
CA PRO A 129 -11.82 1.24 18.67
C PRO A 129 -12.97 2.24 18.71
N VAL A 130 -13.06 3.14 17.71
CA VAL A 130 -14.02 4.23 17.72
C VAL A 130 -15.38 3.81 17.12
N HIS A 131 -15.34 3.11 16.00
CA HIS A 131 -16.55 2.75 15.24
C HIS A 131 -16.92 1.28 15.36
N GLY A 132 -16.14 0.46 16.08
CA GLY A 132 -16.35 -0.98 16.19
C GLY A 132 -16.23 -1.73 14.85
N LYS A 133 -15.70 -1.05 13.83
CA LYS A 133 -15.55 -1.63 12.49
C LYS A 133 -14.32 -2.54 12.46
N LYS A 134 -14.55 -3.78 12.05
CA LYS A 134 -13.49 -4.75 11.75
C LYS A 134 -13.64 -5.19 10.32
N TRP A 135 -12.59 -5.03 9.53
CA TRP A 135 -12.51 -5.61 8.20
C TRP A 135 -11.95 -7.03 8.31
N GLY A 136 -12.73 -7.98 7.81
CA GLY A 136 -12.36 -9.38 7.86
C GLY A 136 -11.38 -9.80 6.77
N LEU A 137 -11.05 -11.08 6.81
CA LEU A 137 -10.16 -11.75 5.87
C LEU A 137 -10.54 -11.49 4.39
N GLU A 138 -11.83 -11.46 4.07
CA GLU A 138 -12.29 -11.27 2.69
C GLU A 138 -12.00 -9.86 2.15
N THR A 139 -12.02 -8.83 2.99
CA THR A 139 -11.62 -7.47 2.61
C THR A 139 -10.14 -7.42 2.24
N GLN A 140 -9.31 -7.99 3.10
CA GLN A 140 -7.87 -8.05 2.87
C GLN A 140 -7.53 -8.84 1.59
N LYS A 141 -8.18 -9.98 1.37
CA LYS A 141 -8.04 -10.77 0.14
C LYS A 141 -8.39 -9.96 -1.12
N ARG A 142 -9.48 -9.18 -1.08
CA ARG A 142 -9.87 -8.32 -2.22
C ARG A 142 -8.78 -7.32 -2.58
N ILE A 143 -8.17 -6.68 -1.59
CA ILE A 143 -7.06 -5.75 -1.82
C ILE A 143 -5.86 -6.48 -2.43
N ILE A 144 -5.46 -7.64 -1.88
CA ILE A 144 -4.38 -8.46 -2.44
C ILE A 144 -4.68 -8.86 -3.89
N ASP A 145 -5.92 -9.31 -4.17
CA ASP A 145 -6.32 -9.73 -5.51
C ASP A 145 -6.28 -8.59 -6.54
N LEU A 146 -6.62 -7.35 -6.14
CA LEU A 146 -6.48 -6.18 -7.01
C LEU A 146 -5.02 -5.95 -7.40
N TYR A 147 -4.08 -6.05 -6.47
CA TYR A 147 -2.67 -5.95 -6.78
C TYR A 147 -2.21 -7.09 -7.69
N CYS A 148 -2.54 -8.33 -7.35
CA CYS A 148 -2.21 -9.51 -8.16
C CYS A 148 -2.84 -9.49 -9.57
N LYS A 149 -3.99 -8.85 -9.74
CA LYS A 149 -4.62 -8.63 -11.05
C LYS A 149 -3.75 -7.81 -11.98
N HIS A 150 -3.11 -6.76 -11.47
CA HIS A 150 -2.41 -5.78 -12.29
C HIS A 150 -0.89 -5.99 -12.35
N PHE A 151 -0.26 -6.37 -11.25
CA PHE A 151 1.17 -6.63 -11.21
C PHE A 151 1.45 -8.11 -11.46
N ARG A 152 2.02 -8.41 -12.63
CA ARG A 152 2.24 -9.78 -13.11
C ARG A 152 3.71 -10.18 -13.20
N ARG A 153 4.61 -9.21 -13.16
CA ARG A 153 6.05 -9.39 -13.38
C ARG A 153 6.89 -8.87 -12.22
N THR A 154 6.48 -7.78 -11.61
CA THR A 154 7.16 -7.22 -10.45
C THR A 154 6.71 -7.95 -9.19
N GLN A 155 7.66 -8.32 -8.33
CA GLN A 155 7.37 -8.96 -7.05
C GLN A 155 6.44 -8.09 -6.20
N LEU A 156 5.39 -8.70 -5.67
CA LEU A 156 4.55 -8.10 -4.65
C LEU A 156 5.00 -8.53 -3.26
N VAL A 157 4.92 -7.62 -2.30
CA VAL A 157 5.16 -7.93 -0.89
C VAL A 157 4.01 -7.43 -0.02
N ILE A 158 3.86 -7.99 1.17
CA ILE A 158 2.88 -7.60 2.18
C ILE A 158 3.55 -7.52 3.54
N SER A 159 3.11 -6.58 4.40
CA SER A 159 3.57 -6.52 5.80
C SER A 159 3.08 -7.72 6.59
N ASP A 160 3.89 -8.22 7.49
CA ASP A 160 3.53 -9.24 8.49
C ASP A 160 2.41 -8.76 9.43
N ASP A 161 2.31 -7.47 9.67
CA ASP A 161 1.26 -6.83 10.48
C ASP A 161 -0.18 -7.04 9.93
N PHE A 162 -0.33 -7.45 8.67
CA PHE A 162 -1.64 -7.89 8.15
C PHE A 162 -2.20 -9.10 8.91
N ALA A 163 -1.36 -9.88 9.57
CA ALA A 163 -1.81 -10.95 10.47
C ALA A 163 -2.63 -10.42 11.66
N GLY A 164 -2.41 -9.15 12.05
CA GLY A 164 -3.02 -8.52 13.23
C GLY A 164 -2.20 -8.77 14.49
N HIS A 165 -2.31 -7.85 15.46
CA HIS A 165 -1.52 -7.89 16.70
C HIS A 165 -1.75 -9.13 17.57
N ASP A 166 -2.94 -9.74 17.46
CA ASP A 166 -3.33 -10.87 18.32
C ASP A 166 -3.13 -12.24 17.65
N ALA A 167 -2.60 -12.26 16.43
CA ALA A 167 -2.43 -13.48 15.66
C ALA A 167 -0.94 -13.72 15.36
N PRO A 168 -0.45 -14.97 15.56
CA PRO A 168 0.89 -15.29 15.11
C PRO A 168 0.98 -15.15 13.58
N VAL A 169 2.07 -14.60 13.08
CA VAL A 169 2.33 -14.47 11.63
C VAL A 169 2.33 -15.86 10.96
N VAL A 170 2.90 -16.85 11.65
CA VAL A 170 2.88 -18.25 11.24
C VAL A 170 1.45 -18.80 11.37
N HIS A 171 0.91 -19.30 10.27
CA HIS A 171 -0.47 -19.79 10.15
C HIS A 171 -1.57 -18.70 10.19
N SER A 172 -1.22 -17.45 9.92
CA SER A 172 -2.22 -16.42 9.69
C SER A 172 -2.93 -16.66 8.35
N PRO A 173 -4.27 -16.78 8.33
CA PRO A 173 -5.01 -17.05 7.09
C PRO A 173 -4.78 -16.03 5.98
N ILE A 174 -4.50 -14.77 6.31
CA ILE A 174 -4.23 -13.75 5.31
C ILE A 174 -2.81 -13.87 4.76
N ILE A 175 -1.84 -14.18 5.61
CA ILE A 175 -0.46 -14.41 5.18
C ILE A 175 -0.39 -15.66 4.30
N ASP A 176 -1.01 -16.76 4.72
CA ASP A 176 -1.08 -17.99 3.92
C ASP A 176 -1.75 -17.73 2.55
N TYR A 177 -2.80 -16.91 2.52
CA TYR A 177 -3.43 -16.49 1.28
C TYR A 177 -2.49 -15.69 0.38
N ALA A 178 -1.82 -14.67 0.92
CA ALA A 178 -0.85 -13.85 0.19
C ALA A 178 0.28 -14.71 -0.41
N LEU A 179 0.88 -15.59 0.39
CA LEU A 179 1.91 -16.52 -0.05
C LEU A 179 1.41 -17.44 -1.17
N SER A 180 0.17 -17.94 -1.09
CA SER A 180 -0.45 -18.77 -2.14
C SER A 180 -0.61 -18.06 -3.47
N LYS A 181 -0.63 -16.72 -3.47
CA LYS A 181 -0.67 -15.86 -4.66
C LYS A 181 0.72 -15.46 -5.17
N GLY A 182 1.80 -15.92 -4.52
CA GLY A 182 3.17 -15.54 -4.86
C GLY A 182 3.60 -14.16 -4.30
N VAL A 183 2.83 -13.61 -3.37
CA VAL A 183 3.20 -12.40 -2.63
C VAL A 183 4.19 -12.78 -1.53
N SER A 184 5.30 -12.07 -1.39
CA SER A 184 6.29 -12.31 -0.34
C SER A 184 5.95 -11.52 0.93
N LEU A 185 6.47 -12.00 2.07
CA LEU A 185 6.32 -11.33 3.35
C LEU A 185 7.43 -10.30 3.55
N ARG A 186 7.10 -9.17 4.16
CA ARG A 186 8.01 -8.15 4.64
C ARG A 186 7.77 -7.92 6.13
N ASP A 187 8.83 -7.92 6.90
CA ASP A 187 8.82 -7.57 8.32
C ASP A 187 9.27 -6.11 8.49
N ASP A 188 8.51 -5.32 9.25
CA ASP A 188 8.82 -3.92 9.54
C ASP A 188 9.65 -3.74 10.81
N SER A 189 9.71 -4.74 11.70
CA SER A 189 10.15 -4.58 13.09
C SER A 189 11.33 -5.45 13.50
N ILE A 190 12.01 -6.09 12.55
CA ILE A 190 13.04 -7.12 12.83
C ILE A 190 14.19 -6.69 13.76
N LEU A 191 14.38 -5.38 13.93
CA LEU A 191 15.44 -4.82 14.78
C LEU A 191 14.90 -4.03 15.98
N VAL A 192 13.60 -4.10 16.27
CA VAL A 192 12.91 -3.30 17.30
C VAL A 192 12.40 -4.20 18.43
N GLN A 193 13.22 -5.13 18.89
CA GLN A 193 12.91 -5.96 20.06
C GLN A 193 13.52 -5.36 21.33
#